data_721e35bd3384b22ef6c873b9c0be54f3
#
_entry.id   721e35bd3384b22ef6c873b9c0be54f3
#
_cell.length_a   1.000
_cell.length_b   1.000
_cell.length_c   1.000
_cell.angle_alpha   90.00
_cell.angle_beta   90.00
_cell.angle_gamma   90.00
#
_symmetry.space_group_name_H-M   'P 1'
#
loop_
_entity.id
_entity.type
_entity.pdbx_description
1 polymer ?
#
loop_
_entity_poly.entity_id
_entity_poly.type
_entity_poly.pdbx_seq_one_letter_code
_entity_poly.pdbx_strand_id
1 'polypeptide(L)'
;LKNVTPLQMEKYQSAPFRAPMIIILTTQITDHPKVPKIEQMLSTATAAENILLALHAKNYAGIWRTGKFAFNKKIAEYLNLTPDHEVIGYLYVGTPTGTHKKIPQLDVDKFVTHWSE
;
A
#
# COMPACT_ATOMS: atom_id res chain seq x y z
N LEU A 1 15.16 -2.25 -15.77
CA LEU A 1 15.77 -1.28 -14.83
C LEU A 1 17.15 -0.89 -15.38
N LYS A 2 17.21 0.11 -16.27
CA LYS A 2 18.49 0.71 -16.69
C LYS A 2 19.06 1.51 -15.52
N ASN A 3 20.33 1.29 -15.16
CA ASN A 3 21.08 2.00 -14.10
C ASN A 3 20.70 1.67 -12.65
N VAL A 4 20.60 0.40 -12.29
CA VAL A 4 20.48 -0.04 -10.90
C VAL A 4 21.88 -0.42 -10.38
N THR A 5 22.29 0.18 -9.25
CA THR A 5 23.55 -0.19 -8.61
C THR A 5 23.45 -1.59 -7.98
N PRO A 6 24.59 -2.31 -7.75
CA PRO A 6 24.58 -3.60 -7.07
C PRO A 6 23.84 -3.57 -5.72
N LEU A 7 24.06 -2.54 -4.91
CA LEU A 7 23.40 -2.33 -3.63
C LEU A 7 21.88 -2.15 -3.76
N GLN A 8 21.44 -1.43 -4.80
CA GLN A 8 20.01 -1.29 -5.09
C GLN A 8 19.40 -2.62 -5.55
N MET A 9 20.14 -3.43 -6.31
CA MET A 9 19.69 -4.73 -6.76
C MET A 9 19.47 -5.66 -5.58
N GLU A 10 20.43 -5.77 -4.67
CA GLU A 10 20.32 -6.55 -3.44
C GLU A 10 19.10 -6.11 -2.60
N LYS A 11 18.91 -4.80 -2.43
CA LYS A 11 17.75 -4.24 -1.74
C LYS A 11 16.43 -4.63 -2.40
N TYR A 12 16.37 -4.69 -3.72
CA TYR A 12 15.16 -5.08 -4.44
C TYR A 12 14.90 -6.58 -4.34
N GLN A 13 15.93 -7.40 -4.41
CA GLN A 13 15.82 -8.85 -4.25
C GLN A 13 15.38 -9.25 -2.84
N SER A 14 15.88 -8.57 -1.81
CA SER A 14 15.52 -8.83 -0.42
C SER A 14 14.17 -8.24 0.01
N ALA A 15 13.65 -7.24 -0.72
CA ALA A 15 12.44 -6.54 -0.32
C ALA A 15 11.22 -7.45 -0.10
N PRO A 16 10.91 -8.45 -0.95
CA PRO A 16 9.78 -9.34 -0.74
C PRO A 16 9.87 -10.20 0.53
N PHE A 17 11.08 -10.42 1.03
CA PHE A 17 11.33 -11.32 2.17
C PHE A 17 11.35 -10.60 3.54
N ARG A 18 10.95 -9.31 3.58
CA ARG A 18 10.92 -8.52 4.83
C ARG A 18 9.77 -8.86 5.76
N ALA A 19 8.78 -9.56 5.25
CA ALA A 19 7.63 -10.05 6.01
C ALA A 19 7.22 -11.42 5.46
N PRO A 20 6.60 -12.27 6.26
CA PRO A 20 6.18 -13.61 5.85
C PRO A 20 5.03 -13.58 4.82
N MET A 21 4.30 -12.47 4.72
CA MET A 21 3.19 -12.31 3.77
C MET A 21 3.20 -10.93 3.14
N ILE A 22 2.81 -10.88 1.86
CA ILE A 22 2.56 -9.63 1.14
C ILE A 22 1.17 -9.71 0.53
N ILE A 23 0.32 -8.73 0.83
CA ILE A 23 -0.95 -8.53 0.15
C ILE A 23 -0.73 -7.46 -0.92
N ILE A 24 -1.02 -7.79 -2.16
CA ILE A 24 -0.90 -6.85 -3.28
C ILE A 24 -2.24 -6.16 -3.47
N LEU A 25 -2.22 -4.84 -3.43
CA LEU A 25 -3.40 -4.01 -3.60
C LEU A 25 -3.52 -3.60 -5.07
N THR A 26 -4.56 -4.06 -5.70
CA THR A 26 -4.84 -3.74 -7.11
C THR A 26 -6.24 -3.18 -7.27
N THR A 27 -6.39 -2.21 -8.16
CA THR A 27 -7.67 -1.68 -8.58
C THR A 27 -7.89 -2.06 -10.04
N GLN A 28 -8.95 -2.75 -10.34
CA GLN A 28 -9.41 -2.90 -11.72
C GLN A 28 -10.15 -1.62 -12.11
N ILE A 29 -9.59 -0.92 -13.09
CA ILE A 29 -10.14 0.34 -13.59
C ILE A 29 -11.18 0.03 -14.66
N THR A 30 -12.37 0.54 -14.47
CA THR A 30 -13.44 0.46 -15.46
C THR A 30 -13.71 1.85 -16.04
N ASP A 31 -14.10 1.89 -17.31
CA ASP A 31 -14.62 3.12 -17.90
C ASP A 31 -16.06 3.32 -17.39
N HIS A 32 -16.18 4.23 -16.41
CA HIS A 32 -17.46 4.49 -15.75
C HIS A 32 -17.81 5.98 -15.85
N PRO A 33 -19.01 6.34 -16.38
CA PRO A 33 -19.35 7.74 -16.70
C PRO A 33 -19.44 8.67 -15.48
N LYS A 34 -19.59 8.12 -14.28
CA LYS A 34 -19.76 8.90 -13.04
C LYS A 34 -18.64 8.66 -12.01
N VAL A 35 -17.82 7.63 -12.18
CA VAL A 35 -16.78 7.26 -11.19
C VAL A 35 -15.42 7.32 -11.87
N PRO A 36 -14.69 8.41 -11.74
CA PRO A 36 -13.40 8.58 -12.37
C PRO A 36 -12.36 7.61 -11.75
N LYS A 37 -11.30 7.32 -12.51
CA LYS A 37 -10.21 6.43 -12.12
C LYS A 37 -9.70 6.68 -10.70
N ILE A 38 -9.54 7.93 -10.32
CA ILE A 38 -9.00 8.29 -9.00
C ILE A 38 -9.90 7.80 -7.86
N GLU A 39 -11.22 7.91 -7.99
CA GLU A 39 -12.17 7.43 -6.96
C GLU A 39 -12.12 5.91 -6.83
N GLN A 40 -11.98 5.19 -7.94
CA GLN A 40 -11.81 3.73 -7.93
C GLN A 40 -10.54 3.32 -7.17
N MET A 41 -9.42 4.03 -7.39
CA MET A 41 -8.17 3.81 -6.67
C MET A 41 -8.28 4.16 -5.18
N LEU A 42 -8.95 5.26 -4.84
CA LEU A 42 -9.19 5.67 -3.45
C LEU A 42 -10.06 4.66 -2.70
N SER A 43 -11.04 4.06 -3.35
CA SER A 43 -11.85 2.97 -2.78
C SER A 43 -10.98 1.78 -2.37
N THR A 44 -10.04 1.35 -3.22
CA THR A 44 -9.08 0.29 -2.87
C THR A 44 -8.14 0.74 -1.74
N ALA A 45 -7.73 2.00 -1.71
CA ALA A 45 -6.91 2.53 -0.62
C ALA A 45 -7.65 2.51 0.74
N THR A 46 -8.93 2.83 0.74
CA THR A 46 -9.78 2.75 1.93
C THR A 46 -9.94 1.29 2.41
N ALA A 47 -10.10 0.34 1.49
CA ALA A 47 -10.12 -1.08 1.83
C ALA A 47 -8.79 -1.53 2.46
N ALA A 48 -7.66 -1.02 1.99
CA ALA A 48 -6.35 -1.31 2.57
C ALA A 48 -6.23 -0.83 4.02
N GLU A 49 -6.76 0.33 4.36
CA GLU A 49 -6.79 0.82 5.74
C GLU A 49 -7.62 -0.11 6.63
N ASN A 50 -8.79 -0.56 6.17
CA ASN A 50 -9.59 -1.52 6.90
C ASN A 50 -8.85 -2.86 7.14
N ILE A 51 -8.06 -3.31 6.17
CA ILE A 51 -7.20 -4.50 6.33
C ILE A 51 -6.16 -4.25 7.44
N LEU A 52 -5.49 -3.10 7.45
CA LEU A 52 -4.50 -2.75 8.48
C LEU A 52 -5.12 -2.69 9.88
N LEU A 53 -6.31 -2.12 10.01
CA LEU A 53 -7.07 -2.10 11.28
C LEU A 53 -7.45 -3.51 11.73
N ALA A 54 -7.93 -4.36 10.81
CA ALA A 54 -8.26 -5.75 11.12
C ALA A 54 -7.03 -6.58 11.54
N LEU A 55 -5.88 -6.36 10.89
CA LEU A 55 -4.61 -6.96 11.27
C LEU A 55 -4.21 -6.56 12.69
N HIS A 56 -4.30 -5.27 13.01
CA HIS A 56 -4.02 -4.76 14.34
C HIS A 56 -4.92 -5.41 15.40
N ALA A 57 -6.23 -5.49 15.15
CA ALA A 57 -7.19 -6.12 16.06
C ALA A 57 -6.92 -7.61 16.30
N LYS A 58 -6.19 -8.27 15.37
CA LYS A 58 -5.77 -9.67 15.46
C LYS A 58 -4.33 -9.85 15.96
N ASN A 59 -3.71 -8.80 16.50
CA ASN A 59 -2.32 -8.79 16.96
C ASN A 59 -1.29 -9.06 15.86
N TYR A 60 -1.61 -8.76 14.62
CA TYR A 60 -0.65 -8.70 13.52
C TYR A 60 -0.20 -7.26 13.27
N ALA A 61 0.91 -7.11 12.59
CA ALA A 61 1.39 -5.83 12.09
C ALA A 61 1.33 -5.80 10.57
N GLY A 62 1.02 -4.64 10.03
CA GLY A 62 1.04 -4.37 8.60
C GLY A 62 1.73 -3.05 8.31
N ILE A 63 2.37 -2.97 7.14
CA ILE A 63 2.91 -1.72 6.63
C ILE A 63 2.65 -1.60 5.14
N TRP A 64 2.06 -0.47 4.74
CA TRP A 64 1.87 -0.15 3.32
C TRP A 64 3.18 0.34 2.71
N ARG A 65 3.55 -0.26 1.61
CA ARG A 65 4.70 0.12 0.78
C ARG A 65 4.27 0.26 -0.68
N THR A 66 4.90 1.21 -1.36
CA THR A 66 4.77 1.39 -2.81
C THR A 66 6.15 1.29 -3.48
N GLY A 67 6.76 2.42 -3.79
CA GLY A 67 8.05 2.49 -4.45
C GLY A 67 7.99 2.13 -5.94
N LYS A 68 9.17 1.94 -6.52
CA LYS A 68 9.30 1.72 -7.98
C LYS A 68 8.61 0.45 -8.50
N PHE A 69 8.37 -0.53 -7.63
CA PHE A 69 7.71 -1.77 -8.03
C PHE A 69 6.20 -1.58 -8.26
N ALA A 70 5.52 -0.76 -7.45
CA ALA A 70 4.09 -0.53 -7.61
C ALA A 70 3.75 0.09 -8.97
N PHE A 71 4.65 0.92 -9.50
CA PHE A 71 4.43 1.65 -10.76
C PHE A 71 5.11 1.01 -11.96
N ASN A 72 5.63 -0.21 -11.84
CA ASN A 72 6.31 -0.89 -12.93
C ASN A 72 5.35 -1.86 -13.63
N LYS A 73 4.98 -1.55 -14.87
CA LYS A 73 4.08 -2.38 -15.70
C LYS A 73 4.54 -3.84 -15.82
N LYS A 74 5.85 -4.11 -15.87
CA LYS A 74 6.38 -5.48 -15.92
C LYS A 74 6.01 -6.28 -14.66
N ILE A 75 5.90 -5.63 -13.51
CA ILE A 75 5.46 -6.33 -12.29
C ILE A 75 3.98 -6.71 -12.40
N ALA A 76 3.13 -5.83 -12.94
CA ALA A 76 1.74 -6.15 -13.21
C ALA A 76 1.62 -7.36 -14.17
N GLU A 77 2.41 -7.38 -15.23
CA GLU A 77 2.48 -8.51 -16.17
C GLU A 77 2.89 -9.82 -15.49
N TYR A 78 3.94 -9.81 -14.65
CA TYR A 78 4.36 -10.98 -13.86
C TYR A 78 3.31 -11.47 -12.88
N LEU A 79 2.45 -10.59 -12.40
CA LEU A 79 1.32 -10.91 -11.54
C LEU A 79 0.08 -11.35 -12.32
N ASN A 80 0.19 -11.52 -13.64
CA ASN A 80 -0.91 -11.83 -14.56
C ASN A 80 -2.08 -10.84 -14.48
N LEU A 81 -1.78 -9.58 -14.18
CA LEU A 81 -2.76 -8.51 -14.16
C LEU A 81 -3.00 -8.00 -15.58
N THR A 82 -4.25 -7.76 -15.91
CA THR A 82 -4.63 -7.18 -17.19
C THR A 82 -4.30 -5.67 -17.24
N PRO A 83 -4.22 -5.04 -18.42
CA PRO A 83 -3.81 -3.64 -18.57
C PRO A 83 -4.71 -2.62 -17.87
N ASP A 84 -5.93 -3.01 -17.53
CA ASP A 84 -6.90 -2.21 -16.76
C ASP A 84 -6.67 -2.24 -15.25
N HIS A 85 -5.72 -3.08 -14.77
CA HIS A 85 -5.36 -3.11 -13.35
C HIS A 85 -4.24 -2.11 -13.03
N GLU A 86 -4.43 -1.41 -11.91
CA GLU A 86 -3.41 -0.56 -11.31
C GLU A 86 -2.98 -1.13 -9.97
N VAL A 87 -1.67 -1.34 -9.79
CA VAL A 87 -1.10 -1.70 -8.49
C VAL A 87 -0.96 -0.42 -7.68
N ILE A 88 -1.67 -0.33 -6.56
CA ILE A 88 -1.62 0.85 -5.69
C ILE A 88 -0.71 0.67 -4.48
N GLY A 89 -0.26 -0.54 -4.20
CA GLY A 89 0.70 -0.81 -3.14
C GLY A 89 0.76 -2.26 -2.71
N TYR A 90 1.57 -2.47 -1.69
CA TYR A 90 1.84 -3.76 -1.06
C TYR A 90 1.70 -3.63 0.45
N LEU A 91 0.88 -4.44 1.08
CA LEU A 91 0.86 -4.58 2.53
C LEU A 91 1.79 -5.71 2.94
N TYR A 92 2.86 -5.38 3.62
CA TYR A 92 3.74 -6.35 4.27
C TYR A 92 3.12 -6.70 5.61
N VAL A 93 2.84 -7.97 5.83
CA VAL A 93 2.10 -8.46 6.99
C VAL A 93 2.94 -9.48 7.75
N GLY A 94 2.96 -9.35 9.06
CA GLY A 94 3.67 -10.29 9.92
C GLY A 94 3.31 -10.12 11.39
N THR A 95 3.87 -10.97 12.24
CA THR A 95 3.77 -10.80 13.69
C THR A 95 4.74 -9.71 14.14
N PRO A 96 4.29 -8.73 14.94
CA PRO A 96 5.18 -7.68 15.43
C PRO A 96 6.26 -8.29 16.33
N THR A 97 7.53 -7.95 16.06
CA THR A 97 8.68 -8.34 16.86
C THR A 97 9.26 -7.08 17.53
N GLY A 98 9.37 -7.09 18.85
CA GLY A 98 9.93 -5.98 19.63
C GLY A 98 8.88 -5.07 20.25
N THR A 99 9.34 -3.94 20.77
CA THR A 99 8.48 -2.94 21.44
C THR A 99 7.67 -2.13 20.44
N HIS A 100 6.40 -1.89 20.76
CA HIS A 100 5.57 -0.99 19.98
C HIS A 100 6.19 0.40 19.92
N LYS A 101 6.20 1.00 18.74
CA LYS A 101 6.62 2.39 18.58
C LYS A 101 5.68 3.29 19.37
N LYS A 102 6.25 4.27 20.05
CA LYS A 102 5.44 5.31 20.73
C LYS A 102 4.66 6.07 19.65
N ILE A 103 3.36 6.09 19.79
CA ILE A 103 2.48 6.87 18.91
C ILE A 103 2.60 8.34 19.33
N PRO A 104 2.96 9.26 18.41
CA PRO A 104 2.98 10.67 18.72
C PRO A 104 1.54 11.15 19.03
N GLN A 105 1.38 11.89 20.10
CA GLN A 105 0.13 12.60 20.33
C GLN A 105 0.05 13.77 19.34
N LEU A 106 -0.89 13.67 18.42
CA LEU A 106 -1.17 14.75 17.47
C LEU A 106 -2.27 15.64 18.07
N ASP A 107 -2.07 16.94 17.95
CA ASP A 107 -3.09 17.94 18.23
C ASP A 107 -4.08 17.94 17.05
N VAL A 108 -5.23 17.31 17.28
CA VAL A 108 -6.24 17.11 16.22
C VAL A 108 -6.80 18.44 15.70
N ASP A 109 -6.87 19.45 16.57
CA ASP A 109 -7.43 20.76 16.21
C ASP A 109 -6.61 21.48 15.13
N LYS A 110 -5.35 21.10 14.95
CA LYS A 110 -4.51 21.61 13.85
C LYS A 110 -4.91 21.09 12.47
N PHE A 111 -5.70 20.03 12.41
CA PHE A 111 -6.11 19.35 11.17
C PHE A 111 -7.62 19.46 10.91
N VAL A 112 -8.37 19.99 11.87
CA VAL A 112 -9.84 20.11 11.79
C VAL A 112 -10.23 21.58 11.77
N THR A 113 -11.01 21.96 10.78
CA THR A 113 -11.62 23.29 10.72
C THR A 113 -13.14 23.12 10.85
N HIS A 114 -13.72 23.77 11.83
CA HIS A 114 -15.17 23.86 11.94
C HIS A 114 -15.70 24.92 10.98
N TRP A 115 -16.58 24.52 10.11
CA TRP A 115 -17.26 25.43 9.22
C TRP A 115 -18.64 25.72 9.79
N SER A 116 -18.84 26.92 10.27
CA SER A 116 -20.15 27.45 10.68
C SER A 116 -20.56 28.60 9.76
N GLU A 117 -21.78 28.57 9.25
CA GLU A 117 -22.39 29.73 8.58
C GLU A 117 -22.65 30.86 9.58
#